data_ce9bc5bbf284f8b4c3b0c9232ec34613
#
_entry.id   ce9bc5bbf284f8b4c3b0c9232ec34613
#
_cell.length_a   1.000
_cell.length_b   1.000
_cell.length_c   1.000
_cell.angle_alpha   90.00
_cell.angle_beta   90.00
_cell.angle_gamma   90.00
#
_symmetry.space_group_name_H-M   'P 1'
#
loop_
_entity.id
_entity.type
_entity.pdbx_description
1 polymer ?
#
loop_
_entity_poly.entity_id
_entity_poly.type
_entity_poly.pdbx_seq_one_letter_code
_entity_poly.pdbx_strand_id
1 'polypeptide(L)'
;LEVVIDLTVLYRVLSNEAPRIMRETGLDYRDKIVRPLTRTKIRDNAVYYTAIDLYSTKRDQFQTRIFKSIEEDFKKRGLVLEQLLVRNI
;
A
#
# COMPACT_ATOMS: atom_id res chain seq x y z
N LEU A 1 -9.21 -21.60 -4.46
CA LEU A 1 -9.16 -20.52 -5.42
C LEU A 1 -8.04 -19.54 -5.05
N GLU A 2 -7.11 -19.34 -5.94
CA GLU A 2 -6.02 -18.40 -5.75
C GLU A 2 -6.38 -17.04 -6.37
N VAL A 3 -6.17 -15.97 -5.60
CA VAL A 3 -6.36 -14.60 -6.08
C VAL A 3 -5.01 -13.91 -6.07
N VAL A 4 -4.59 -13.42 -7.24
CA VAL A 4 -3.36 -12.67 -7.39
C VAL A 4 -3.71 -11.21 -7.66
N ILE A 5 -3.20 -10.32 -6.81
CA ILE A 5 -3.48 -8.89 -6.92
C ILE A 5 -2.20 -8.18 -7.36
N ASP A 6 -2.27 -7.49 -8.49
CA ASP A 6 -1.17 -6.72 -9.05
C ASP A 6 -1.42 -5.23 -8.81
N LEU A 7 -0.49 -4.57 -8.13
CA LEU A 7 -0.63 -3.18 -7.72
C LEU A 7 0.48 -2.32 -8.26
N THR A 8 0.13 -1.06 -8.54
CA THR A 8 1.11 0.01 -8.75
C THR A 8 0.99 0.97 -7.57
N VAL A 9 2.11 1.24 -6.91
CA VAL A 9 2.16 2.15 -5.76
C VAL A 9 3.17 3.26 -6.07
N LEU A 10 2.69 4.50 -6.07
CA LEU A 10 3.54 5.66 -6.21
C LEU A 10 3.58 6.40 -4.88
N TYR A 11 4.79 6.64 -4.41
CA TYR A 11 4.99 7.30 -3.13
C TYR A 11 6.22 8.19 -3.17
N ARG A 12 6.35 9.08 -2.20
CA ARG A 12 7.56 9.88 -2.03
C ARG A 12 7.89 10.02 -0.55
N VAL A 13 9.13 10.34 -0.27
CA VAL A 13 9.60 10.63 1.08
C VAL A 13 9.44 12.13 1.33
N LEU A 14 8.90 12.50 2.49
CA LEU A 14 8.90 13.90 2.89
C LEU A 14 10.35 14.34 3.11
N SER A 15 10.74 15.47 2.51
CA SER A 15 12.13 15.90 2.52
C SER A 15 12.64 16.15 3.94
N ASN A 16 11.82 16.64 4.85
CA ASN A 16 12.20 16.87 6.25
C ASN A 16 12.27 15.58 7.06
N GLU A 17 11.75 14.47 6.52
CA GLU A 17 11.77 13.16 7.19
C GLU A 17 12.87 12.24 6.63
N ALA A 18 13.46 12.60 5.49
CA ALA A 18 14.46 11.76 4.84
C ALA A 18 15.64 11.42 5.76
N PRO A 19 16.21 12.37 6.52
CA PRO A 19 17.31 12.04 7.43
C PRO A 19 16.94 11.00 8.48
N ARG A 20 15.71 11.07 9.01
CA ARG A 20 15.22 10.12 10.01
C ARG A 20 15.09 8.72 9.40
N ILE A 21 14.50 8.62 8.22
CA ILE A 21 14.33 7.35 7.51
C ILE A 21 15.69 6.71 7.23
N MET A 22 16.65 7.51 6.81
CA MET A 22 18.00 7.03 6.54
C MET A 22 18.70 6.50 7.78
N ARG A 23 18.51 7.17 8.93
CA ARG A 23 19.11 6.73 10.20
C ARG A 23 18.46 5.46 10.73
N GLU A 24 17.13 5.40 10.70
CA GLU A 24 16.35 4.30 11.31
C GLU A 24 16.31 3.06 10.44
N THR A 25 16.23 3.20 9.14
CA THR A 25 15.99 2.10 8.22
C THR A 25 17.08 1.91 7.18
N GLY A 26 17.60 3.01 6.63
CA GLY A 26 18.63 2.97 5.58
C GLY A 26 18.07 3.13 4.18
N LEU A 27 18.94 2.93 3.19
CA LEU A 27 18.60 3.15 1.77
C LEU A 27 17.56 2.18 1.23
N ASP A 28 17.47 1.01 1.81
CA ASP A 28 16.56 -0.03 1.33
C ASP A 28 15.20 0.00 2.05
N TYR A 29 14.76 1.19 2.46
CA TYR A 29 13.47 1.38 3.14
C TYR A 29 12.29 0.87 2.30
N ARG A 30 12.40 0.86 0.97
CA ARG A 30 11.37 0.32 0.09
C ARG A 30 11.11 -1.15 0.41
N ASP A 31 12.16 -1.94 0.56
CA ASP A 31 12.03 -3.37 0.83
C ASP A 31 11.77 -3.67 2.29
N LYS A 32 12.18 -2.79 3.19
CA LYS A 32 12.01 -3.01 4.64
C LYS A 32 10.70 -2.46 5.18
N ILE A 33 10.16 -1.40 4.58
CA ILE A 33 8.95 -0.72 5.06
C ILE A 33 7.84 -0.77 4.02
N VAL A 34 8.09 -0.23 2.83
CA VAL A 34 7.03 0.01 1.84
C VAL A 34 6.38 -1.29 1.38
N ARG A 35 7.17 -2.26 0.95
CA ARG A 35 6.64 -3.53 0.46
C ARG A 35 5.94 -4.35 1.54
N PRO A 36 6.55 -4.57 2.72
CA PRO A 36 5.88 -5.34 3.76
C PRO A 36 4.61 -4.68 4.25
N LEU A 37 4.62 -3.36 4.43
CA LEU A 37 3.46 -2.61 4.89
C LEU A 37 2.31 -2.71 3.89
N THR A 38 2.60 -2.49 2.61
CA THR A 38 1.61 -2.57 1.54
C THR A 38 1.01 -3.97 1.47
N ARG A 39 1.85 -5.00 1.53
CA ARG A 39 1.40 -6.40 1.49
C ARG A 39 0.48 -6.72 2.66
N THR A 40 0.83 -6.27 3.86
CA THR A 40 0.03 -6.49 5.07
C THR A 40 -1.32 -5.80 4.95
N LYS A 41 -1.35 -4.56 4.49
CA LYS A 41 -2.60 -3.81 4.37
C LYS A 41 -3.53 -4.40 3.31
N ILE A 42 -2.97 -4.88 2.21
CA ILE A 42 -3.75 -5.57 1.19
C ILE A 42 -4.39 -6.82 1.77
N ARG A 43 -3.60 -7.64 2.45
CA ARG A 43 -4.09 -8.88 3.06
C ARG A 43 -5.18 -8.60 4.09
N ASP A 44 -4.97 -7.63 4.97
CA ASP A 44 -5.91 -7.31 6.03
C ASP A 44 -7.25 -6.80 5.48
N ASN A 45 -7.23 -6.12 4.36
CA ASN A 45 -8.45 -5.59 3.75
C ASN A 45 -9.11 -6.58 2.79
N ALA A 46 -8.34 -7.46 2.18
CA ALA A 46 -8.86 -8.43 1.20
C ALA A 46 -9.84 -9.42 1.83
N VAL A 47 -9.72 -9.67 3.14
CA VAL A 47 -10.62 -10.61 3.84
C VAL A 47 -12.08 -10.15 3.82
N TYR A 48 -12.34 -8.87 3.56
CA TYR A 48 -13.70 -8.33 3.50
C TYR A 48 -14.35 -8.50 2.13
N TYR A 49 -13.64 -9.07 1.15
CA TYR A 49 -14.10 -9.20 -0.23
C TYR A 49 -13.95 -10.62 -0.73
N THR A 50 -14.93 -11.08 -1.53
CA THR A 50 -14.80 -12.35 -2.25
C THR A 50 -13.99 -12.12 -3.52
N ALA A 51 -13.55 -13.20 -4.17
CA ALA A 51 -12.89 -13.10 -5.47
C ALA A 51 -13.80 -12.42 -6.50
N ILE A 52 -15.12 -12.74 -6.47
CA ILE A 52 -16.09 -12.12 -7.36
C ILE A 52 -16.18 -10.63 -7.11
N ASP A 53 -16.21 -10.20 -5.85
CA ASP A 53 -16.24 -8.78 -5.48
C ASP A 53 -15.06 -8.04 -6.09
N LEU A 54 -13.85 -8.63 -6.03
CA LEU A 54 -12.64 -8.00 -6.53
C LEU A 54 -12.58 -7.93 -8.05
N TYR A 55 -13.33 -8.79 -8.76
CA TYR A 55 -13.44 -8.75 -10.21
C TYR A 55 -14.58 -7.86 -10.70
N SER A 56 -15.37 -7.32 -9.80
CA SER A 56 -16.60 -6.58 -10.12
C SER A 56 -16.48 -5.10 -9.69
N THR A 57 -17.64 -4.47 -9.50
CA THR A 57 -17.74 -3.06 -9.09
C THR A 57 -17.11 -2.76 -7.73
N LYS A 58 -16.96 -3.76 -6.87
CA LYS A 58 -16.37 -3.57 -5.56
C LYS A 58 -14.84 -3.42 -5.60
N ARG A 59 -14.24 -3.63 -6.76
CA ARG A 59 -12.80 -3.40 -6.95
C ARG A 59 -12.39 -1.97 -6.60
N ASP A 60 -13.16 -0.98 -7.04
CA ASP A 60 -12.88 0.42 -6.74
C ASP A 60 -13.03 0.73 -5.26
N GLN A 61 -14.02 0.12 -4.61
CA GLN A 61 -14.19 0.25 -3.17
C GLN A 61 -12.99 -0.32 -2.42
N PHE A 62 -12.52 -1.48 -2.83
CA PHE A 62 -11.33 -2.11 -2.28
C PHE A 62 -10.10 -1.22 -2.45
N GLN A 63 -9.90 -0.68 -3.65
CA GLN A 63 -8.78 0.21 -3.95
C GLN A 63 -8.79 1.45 -3.05
N THR A 64 -9.94 2.09 -2.89
CA THR A 64 -10.09 3.26 -2.02
C THR A 64 -9.78 2.92 -0.57
N ARG A 65 -10.24 1.76 -0.12
CA ARG A 65 -10.05 1.31 1.26
C ARG A 65 -8.58 1.06 1.56
N ILE A 66 -7.87 0.35 0.68
CA ILE A 66 -6.45 0.08 0.91
C ILE A 66 -5.62 1.35 0.76
N PHE A 67 -6.01 2.26 -0.13
CA PHE A 67 -5.33 3.55 -0.25
C PHE A 67 -5.31 4.29 1.09
N LYS A 68 -6.48 4.46 1.70
CA LYS A 68 -6.58 5.16 2.98
C LYS A 68 -5.78 4.48 4.08
N SER A 69 -5.83 3.16 4.13
CA SER A 69 -5.12 2.38 5.14
C SER A 69 -3.61 2.53 5.01
N ILE A 70 -3.09 2.47 3.78
CA ILE A 70 -1.66 2.61 3.51
C ILE A 70 -1.23 4.06 3.71
N GLU A 71 -2.03 5.02 3.25
CA GLU A 71 -1.73 6.45 3.38
C GLU A 71 -1.49 6.82 4.84
N GLU A 72 -2.35 6.39 5.74
CA GLU A 72 -2.23 6.68 7.16
C GLU A 72 -0.93 6.15 7.75
N ASP A 73 -0.57 4.91 7.43
CA ASP A 73 0.66 4.31 7.94
C ASP A 73 1.91 4.93 7.32
N PHE A 74 1.85 5.27 6.04
CA PHE A 74 2.96 5.97 5.37
C PHE A 74 3.20 7.32 6.04
N LYS A 75 2.14 8.04 6.33
CA LYS A 75 2.23 9.37 6.95
C LYS A 75 2.96 9.31 8.29
N LYS A 76 2.68 8.30 9.10
CA LYS A 76 3.35 8.10 10.39
C LYS A 76 4.85 7.84 10.23
N ARG A 77 5.27 7.37 9.06
CA ARG A 77 6.66 7.01 8.79
C ARG A 77 7.40 8.05 7.93
N GLY A 78 6.77 9.19 7.67
CA GLY A 78 7.38 10.24 6.86
C GLY A 78 7.28 10.02 5.36
N LEU A 79 6.33 9.20 4.94
CA LEU A 79 6.08 8.90 3.53
C LEU A 79 4.74 9.47 3.11
N VAL A 80 4.61 9.81 1.83
CA VAL A 80 3.35 10.25 1.23
C VAL A 80 2.96 9.25 0.15
N LEU A 81 1.79 8.68 0.28
CA LEU A 81 1.20 7.85 -0.78
C LEU A 81 0.53 8.78 -1.78
N GLU A 82 1.04 8.78 -3.02
CA GLU A 82 0.51 9.65 -4.06
C GLU A 82 -0.54 8.96 -4.91
N GLN A 83 -0.31 7.68 -5.24
CA GLN A 83 -1.23 6.93 -6.08
C GLN A 83 -1.13 5.44 -5.77
N LEU A 84 -2.27 4.78 -5.83
CA LEU A 84 -2.34 3.33 -5.70
C LEU A 84 -3.38 2.83 -6.70
N LEU A 85 -2.96 1.94 -7.58
CA LEU A 85 -3.83 1.36 -8.61
C LEU A 85 -3.83 -0.14 -8.50
N VAL A 86 -5.02 -0.73 -8.41
CA VAL A 86 -5.20 -2.17 -8.55
C VAL A 86 -5.31 -2.45 -10.05
N ARG A 87 -4.26 -3.05 -10.61
CA ARG A 87 -4.17 -3.22 -12.07
C ARG A 87 -4.79 -4.51 -12.55
N ASN A 88 -4.57 -5.58 -11.79
CA ASN A 88 -5.04 -6.90 -12.13
C ASN A 88 -5.37 -7.69 -10.89
N ILE A 89 -6.31 -8.57 -11.03
CA ILE A 89 -6.69 -9.48 -9.94
C ILE A 89 -6.78 -10.90 -10.46
#